data_f54e4309d6dbe74e56b202bc8fc73428
#
_entry.id   f54e4309d6dbe74e56b202bc8fc73428
#
_cell.length_a   1.000
_cell.length_b   1.000
_cell.length_c   1.000
_cell.angle_alpha   90.00
_cell.angle_beta   90.00
_cell.angle_gamma   90.00
#
_symmetry.space_group_name_H-M   'P 1'
#
loop_
_entity.id
_entity.type
_entity.pdbx_description
1 polymer ?
#
loop_
_entity_poly.entity_id
_entity_poly.type
_entity_poly.pdbx_seq_one_letter_code
_entity_poly.pdbx_strand_id
1 'polypeptide(L)'
;MKAALGLVGYVLFLLVGLMILGFGLRHLSPILTVATRVADFAFGLALFCLLLAIIPAARKSVGTTMVIASYFLGLNVWLGGVDAVYASWGFVPLILGLMFFGIGPVPMGLVALLMHHQAPKAGLLCLGLAIMFIVRLSGNAIARSGEKLRENKEFKRQIINEWRDRRPEETSA
;
A
#
# COMPACT_ATOMS: atom_id res chain seq x y z
N MET A 1 -8.55 1.43 -21.14
CA MET A 1 -7.35 0.98 -20.44
C MET A 1 -7.52 0.86 -18.91
N LYS A 2 -8.07 1.85 -18.19
CA LYS A 2 -8.23 1.79 -16.72
C LYS A 2 -9.15 0.65 -16.22
N ALA A 3 -10.24 0.38 -16.91
CA ALA A 3 -11.15 -0.71 -16.57
C ALA A 3 -10.54 -2.10 -16.79
N ALA A 4 -9.74 -2.28 -17.84
CA ALA A 4 -9.03 -3.54 -18.12
C ALA A 4 -7.97 -3.85 -17.06
N LEU A 5 -7.25 -2.82 -16.57
CA LEU A 5 -6.28 -2.98 -15.48
C LEU A 5 -6.95 -3.38 -14.16
N GLY A 6 -8.14 -2.84 -13.89
CA GLY A 6 -8.93 -3.21 -12.72
C GLY A 6 -9.43 -4.66 -12.78
N LEU A 7 -9.89 -5.09 -13.96
CA LEU A 7 -10.33 -6.48 -14.18
C LEU A 7 -9.17 -7.48 -14.04
N VAL A 8 -8.00 -7.16 -14.61
CA VAL A 8 -6.81 -8.00 -14.48
C VAL A 8 -6.36 -8.10 -13.01
N GLY A 9 -6.36 -6.99 -12.28
CA GLY A 9 -6.05 -6.99 -10.85
C GLY A 9 -7.02 -7.84 -10.03
N TYR A 10 -8.32 -7.78 -10.35
CA TYR A 10 -9.34 -8.59 -9.70
C TYR A 10 -9.19 -10.10 -10.00
N VAL A 11 -8.94 -10.46 -11.26
CA VAL A 11 -8.71 -11.86 -11.66
C VAL A 11 -7.43 -12.39 -11.01
N LEU A 12 -6.38 -11.61 -10.93
CA LEU A 12 -5.12 -12.00 -10.27
C LEU A 12 -5.32 -12.19 -8.76
N PHE A 13 -6.12 -11.35 -8.14
CA PHE A 13 -6.48 -11.45 -6.72
C PHE A 13 -7.34 -12.70 -6.45
N LEU A 14 -8.31 -13.02 -7.32
CA LEU A 14 -9.09 -14.26 -7.24
C LEU A 14 -8.22 -15.50 -7.46
N LEU A 15 -7.27 -15.45 -8.42
CA LEU A 15 -6.34 -16.54 -8.69
C LEU A 15 -5.42 -16.81 -7.49
N VAL A 16 -4.90 -15.77 -6.86
CA VAL A 16 -4.08 -15.88 -5.64
C VAL A 16 -4.93 -16.46 -4.49
N GLY A 17 -6.17 -16.01 -4.34
CA GLY A 17 -7.13 -16.57 -3.38
C GLY A 17 -7.40 -18.07 -3.63
N LEU A 18 -7.65 -18.45 -4.88
CA LEU A 18 -7.86 -19.85 -5.29
C LEU A 18 -6.59 -20.70 -5.14
N MET A 19 -5.41 -20.13 -5.38
CA MET A 19 -4.14 -20.82 -5.21
C MET A 19 -3.84 -21.08 -3.72
N ILE A 20 -4.17 -20.15 -2.84
CA ILE A 20 -4.11 -20.34 -1.37
C ILE A 20 -5.10 -21.44 -0.96
N LEU A 21 -6.29 -21.48 -1.56
CA LEU A 21 -7.31 -22.51 -1.34
C LEU A 21 -6.88 -23.88 -1.88
N GLY A 22 -6.25 -23.95 -3.07
CA GLY A 22 -5.83 -25.18 -3.72
C GLY A 22 -4.61 -25.86 -3.09
N PHE A 23 -3.69 -25.09 -2.51
CA PHE A 23 -2.50 -25.63 -1.83
C PHE A 23 -2.76 -26.16 -0.42
N GLY A 24 -4.00 -26.09 0.04
CA GLY A 24 -4.42 -26.54 1.36
C GLY A 24 -3.86 -25.65 2.47
N LEU A 25 -4.72 -25.25 3.35
CA LEU A 25 -4.48 -24.38 4.50
C LEU A 25 -3.40 -24.90 5.49
N ARG A 26 -2.91 -26.13 5.29
CA ARG A 26 -1.75 -26.69 5.99
C ARG A 26 -0.44 -25.93 5.74
N HIS A 27 -0.33 -25.21 4.62
CA HIS A 27 0.83 -24.38 4.29
C HIS A 27 0.62 -22.89 4.53
N LEU A 28 -0.49 -22.49 5.16
CA LEU A 28 -0.76 -21.08 5.44
C LEU A 28 0.26 -20.50 6.45
N SER A 29 0.66 -21.29 7.45
CA SER A 29 1.62 -20.89 8.48
C SER A 29 2.98 -20.39 7.92
N PRO A 30 3.68 -21.11 7.02
CA PRO A 30 4.92 -20.59 6.45
C PRO A 30 4.69 -19.37 5.55
N ILE A 31 3.58 -19.31 4.80
CA ILE A 31 3.23 -18.15 3.97
C ILE A 31 3.01 -16.93 4.87
N LEU A 32 2.28 -17.11 5.96
CA LEU A 32 2.02 -16.03 6.92
C LEU A 32 3.33 -15.52 7.55
N THR A 33 4.24 -16.41 7.89
CA THR A 33 5.55 -16.06 8.45
C THR A 33 6.37 -15.23 7.46
N VAL A 34 6.41 -15.62 6.19
CA VAL A 34 7.11 -14.86 5.14
C VAL A 34 6.43 -13.50 4.92
N ALA A 35 5.10 -13.47 4.83
CA ALA A 35 4.34 -12.24 4.65
C ALA A 35 4.58 -11.25 5.80
N THR A 36 4.64 -11.73 7.04
CA THR A 36 4.93 -10.90 8.21
C THR A 36 6.35 -10.31 8.13
N ARG A 37 7.36 -11.11 7.79
CA ARG A 37 8.73 -10.59 7.60
C ARG A 37 8.84 -9.56 6.49
N VAL A 38 8.13 -9.78 5.38
CA VAL A 38 8.07 -8.80 4.28
C VAL A 38 7.37 -7.51 4.73
N ALA A 39 6.31 -7.63 5.53
CA ALA A 39 5.61 -6.47 6.08
C ALA A 39 6.46 -5.69 7.09
N ASP A 40 7.21 -6.37 7.96
CA ASP A 40 8.15 -5.74 8.89
C ASP A 40 9.22 -4.96 8.13
N PHE A 41 9.78 -5.56 7.07
CA PHE A 41 10.73 -4.89 6.20
C PHE A 41 10.10 -3.69 5.49
N ALA A 42 8.88 -3.83 4.95
CA ALA A 42 8.15 -2.76 4.29
C ALA A 42 7.83 -1.61 5.27
N PHE A 43 7.52 -1.92 6.52
CA PHE A 43 7.30 -0.93 7.57
C PHE A 43 8.60 -0.17 7.92
N GLY A 44 9.71 -0.89 8.10
CA GLY A 44 11.04 -0.28 8.31
C GLY A 44 11.43 0.63 7.14
N LEU A 45 11.20 0.17 5.90
CA LEU A 45 11.42 0.96 4.69
C LEU A 45 10.56 2.22 4.65
N ALA A 46 9.28 2.13 5.05
CA ALA A 46 8.38 3.27 5.10
C ALA A 46 8.85 4.32 6.12
N LEU A 47 9.31 3.89 7.30
CA LEU A 47 9.90 4.79 8.31
C LEU A 47 11.19 5.46 7.79
N PHE A 48 12.07 4.71 7.15
CA PHE A 48 13.28 5.27 6.52
C PHE A 48 12.93 6.27 5.42
N CYS A 49 11.95 5.96 4.59
CA CYS A 49 11.43 6.87 3.58
C CYS A 49 10.86 8.16 4.20
N LEU A 50 10.20 8.06 5.35
CA LEU A 50 9.68 9.24 6.05
C LEU A 50 10.81 10.20 6.47
N LEU A 51 11.94 9.67 6.93
CA LEU A 51 13.14 10.47 7.22
C LEU A 51 13.72 11.11 5.96
N LEU A 52 13.80 10.37 4.85
CA LEU A 52 14.28 10.90 3.56
C LEU A 52 13.32 11.95 2.94
N ALA A 53 12.05 11.98 3.32
CA ALA A 53 11.08 12.96 2.85
C ALA A 53 11.42 14.41 3.27
N ILE A 54 12.33 14.58 4.25
CA ILE A 54 12.88 15.89 4.65
C ILE A 54 13.64 16.52 3.46
N ILE A 55 14.26 15.70 2.61
CA ILE A 55 15.04 16.16 1.44
C ILE A 55 14.09 16.48 0.28
N PRO A 56 13.96 17.76 -0.14
CA PRO A 56 12.97 18.16 -1.15
C PRO A 56 13.15 17.47 -2.52
N ALA A 57 14.39 17.15 -2.88
CA ALA A 57 14.71 16.49 -4.15
C ALA A 57 14.22 15.03 -4.22
N ALA A 58 14.12 14.36 -3.07
CA ALA A 58 13.74 12.95 -2.98
C ALA A 58 12.22 12.72 -2.81
N ARG A 59 11.44 13.76 -2.51
CA ARG A 59 10.02 13.64 -2.10
C ARG A 59 9.16 12.84 -3.06
N LYS A 60 9.30 13.03 -4.38
CA LYS A 60 8.47 12.28 -5.35
C LYS A 60 8.77 10.78 -5.29
N SER A 61 10.04 10.40 -5.33
CA SER A 61 10.47 8.99 -5.29
C SER A 61 10.09 8.35 -3.96
N VAL A 62 10.40 9.03 -2.86
CA VAL A 62 10.08 8.58 -1.50
C VAL A 62 8.57 8.36 -1.31
N GLY A 63 7.74 9.31 -1.74
CA GLY A 63 6.29 9.19 -1.65
C GLY A 63 5.76 7.97 -2.43
N THR A 64 6.27 7.73 -3.65
CA THR A 64 5.91 6.55 -4.44
C THR A 64 6.34 5.25 -3.76
N THR A 65 7.54 5.19 -3.19
CA THR A 65 8.03 4.02 -2.45
C THR A 65 7.16 3.73 -1.23
N MET A 66 6.72 4.75 -0.49
CA MET A 66 5.80 4.60 0.64
C MET A 66 4.44 4.03 0.21
N VAL A 67 3.90 4.49 -0.92
CA VAL A 67 2.66 3.94 -1.47
C VAL A 67 2.84 2.46 -1.82
N ILE A 68 3.95 2.07 -2.44
CA ILE A 68 4.26 0.67 -2.74
C ILE A 68 4.37 -0.15 -1.45
N ALA A 69 5.10 0.34 -0.45
CA ALA A 69 5.23 -0.32 0.85
C ALA A 69 3.86 -0.55 1.52
N SER A 70 2.92 0.39 1.37
CA SER A 70 1.56 0.24 1.92
C SER A 70 0.78 -0.94 1.34
N TYR A 71 1.06 -1.37 0.11
CA TYR A 71 0.42 -2.57 -0.47
C TYR A 71 0.92 -3.86 0.20
N PHE A 72 2.21 -3.95 0.53
CA PHE A 72 2.75 -5.09 1.28
C PHE A 72 2.19 -5.15 2.70
N LEU A 73 2.05 -4.01 3.35
CA LEU A 73 1.37 -3.92 4.65
C LEU A 73 -0.10 -4.35 4.54
N GLY A 74 -0.81 -3.89 3.51
CA GLY A 74 -2.19 -4.28 3.24
C GLY A 74 -2.35 -5.78 2.99
N LEU A 75 -1.43 -6.38 2.24
CA LEU A 75 -1.41 -7.82 1.99
C LEU A 75 -1.25 -8.61 3.30
N ASN A 76 -0.36 -8.17 4.19
CA ASN A 76 -0.17 -8.82 5.48
C ASN A 76 -1.43 -8.73 6.36
N VAL A 77 -2.08 -7.57 6.43
CA VAL A 77 -3.35 -7.40 7.15
C VAL A 77 -4.44 -8.30 6.55
N TRP A 78 -4.51 -8.39 5.22
CA TRP A 78 -5.46 -9.24 4.53
C TRP A 78 -5.24 -10.73 4.84
N LEU A 79 -3.98 -11.20 4.79
CA LEU A 79 -3.62 -12.57 5.15
C LEU A 79 -3.91 -12.86 6.63
N GLY A 80 -3.67 -11.89 7.51
CA GLY A 80 -4.05 -11.98 8.92
C GLY A 80 -5.57 -12.14 9.12
N GLY A 81 -6.37 -11.42 8.30
CA GLY A 81 -7.83 -11.60 8.25
C GLY A 81 -8.25 -13.00 7.78
N VAL A 82 -7.62 -13.51 6.73
CA VAL A 82 -7.82 -14.87 6.22
C VAL A 82 -7.54 -15.92 7.31
N ASP A 83 -6.38 -15.78 7.97
CA ASP A 83 -5.99 -16.70 9.06
C ASP A 83 -6.99 -16.66 10.22
N ALA A 84 -7.41 -15.46 10.62
CA ALA A 84 -8.38 -15.28 11.69
C ALA A 84 -9.75 -15.93 11.38
N VAL A 85 -10.27 -15.74 10.16
CA VAL A 85 -11.55 -16.39 9.74
C VAL A 85 -11.41 -17.89 9.71
N TYR A 86 -10.30 -18.38 9.11
CA TYR A 86 -10.07 -19.81 8.99
C TYR A 86 -9.91 -20.51 10.34
N ALA A 87 -9.10 -19.92 11.24
CA ALA A 87 -8.88 -20.47 12.57
C ALA A 87 -10.13 -20.47 13.45
N SER A 88 -11.03 -19.51 13.26
CA SER A 88 -12.21 -19.34 14.10
C SER A 88 -13.44 -20.08 13.56
N TRP A 89 -13.68 -20.02 12.27
CA TRP A 89 -14.93 -20.49 11.65
C TRP A 89 -14.72 -21.54 10.56
N GLY A 90 -13.47 -21.80 10.16
CA GLY A 90 -13.12 -22.78 9.14
C GLY A 90 -13.26 -22.24 7.72
N PHE A 91 -13.36 -23.20 6.78
CA PHE A 91 -13.23 -22.95 5.34
C PHE A 91 -14.44 -22.29 4.67
N VAL A 92 -15.66 -22.66 5.09
CA VAL A 92 -16.89 -22.19 4.43
C VAL A 92 -17.11 -20.69 4.57
N PRO A 93 -17.01 -20.10 5.78
CA PRO A 93 -17.10 -18.64 5.94
C PRO A 93 -15.97 -17.88 5.24
N LEU A 94 -14.78 -18.49 5.12
CA LEU A 94 -13.67 -17.89 4.38
C LEU A 94 -14.00 -17.74 2.90
N ILE A 95 -14.60 -18.77 2.26
CA ILE A 95 -15.05 -18.68 0.86
C ILE A 95 -16.09 -17.57 0.70
N LEU A 96 -17.08 -17.52 1.60
CA LEU A 96 -18.07 -16.46 1.57
C LEU A 96 -17.44 -15.07 1.69
N GLY A 97 -16.48 -14.90 2.59
CA GLY A 97 -15.73 -13.65 2.74
C GLY A 97 -14.95 -13.26 1.47
N LEU A 98 -14.35 -14.24 0.80
CA LEU A 98 -13.62 -14.01 -0.45
C LEU A 98 -14.56 -13.64 -1.62
N MET A 99 -15.77 -14.19 -1.66
CA MET A 99 -16.78 -13.84 -2.67
C MET A 99 -17.25 -12.39 -2.54
N PHE A 100 -17.24 -11.81 -1.35
CA PHE A 100 -17.52 -10.39 -1.13
C PHE A 100 -16.33 -9.50 -1.55
N PHE A 101 -16.00 -9.52 -2.87
CA PHE A 101 -14.96 -8.70 -3.50
C PHE A 101 -13.55 -8.82 -2.90
N GLY A 102 -13.24 -9.92 -2.22
CA GLY A 102 -11.93 -10.15 -1.59
C GLY A 102 -11.59 -9.25 -0.41
N ILE A 103 -12.43 -8.26 -0.09
CA ILE A 103 -12.26 -7.38 1.09
C ILE A 103 -12.82 -8.06 2.35
N GLY A 104 -13.74 -9.00 2.17
CA GLY A 104 -14.46 -9.69 3.24
C GLY A 104 -13.61 -10.35 4.34
N PRO A 105 -12.43 -10.94 4.07
CA PRO A 105 -11.65 -11.60 5.10
C PRO A 105 -11.23 -10.68 6.26
N VAL A 106 -10.96 -9.39 6.01
CA VAL A 106 -10.52 -8.46 7.07
C VAL A 106 -11.64 -8.14 8.06
N PRO A 107 -12.82 -7.63 7.63
CA PRO A 107 -13.91 -7.37 8.57
C PRO A 107 -14.46 -8.65 9.19
N MET A 108 -14.56 -9.75 8.45
CA MET A 108 -14.99 -11.04 9.00
C MET A 108 -13.98 -11.59 10.02
N GLY A 109 -12.67 -11.46 9.74
CA GLY A 109 -11.60 -11.83 10.67
C GLY A 109 -11.69 -11.03 11.96
N LEU A 110 -11.97 -9.73 11.87
CA LEU A 110 -12.16 -8.89 13.05
C LEU A 110 -13.35 -9.35 13.90
N VAL A 111 -14.50 -9.61 13.26
CA VAL A 111 -15.70 -10.13 13.94
C VAL A 111 -15.42 -11.49 14.57
N ALA A 112 -14.75 -12.39 13.85
CA ALA A 112 -14.39 -13.70 14.33
C ALA A 112 -13.51 -13.64 15.59
N LEU A 113 -12.46 -12.79 15.56
CA LEU A 113 -11.58 -12.59 16.71
C LEU A 113 -12.30 -12.00 17.93
N LEU A 114 -13.21 -11.07 17.70
CA LEU A 114 -14.01 -10.48 18.79
C LEU A 114 -14.98 -11.49 19.40
N MET A 115 -15.66 -12.31 18.58
CA MET A 115 -16.58 -13.35 19.04
C MET A 115 -15.86 -14.45 19.86
N HIS A 116 -14.61 -14.74 19.50
CA HIS A 116 -13.78 -15.71 20.22
C HIS A 116 -12.95 -15.10 21.37
N HIS A 117 -13.30 -13.89 21.82
CA HIS A 117 -12.63 -13.19 22.92
C HIS A 117 -11.11 -12.99 22.71
N GLN A 118 -10.63 -12.98 21.47
CA GLN A 118 -9.23 -12.74 21.13
C GLN A 118 -8.97 -11.24 20.87
N ALA A 119 -9.39 -10.39 21.81
CA ALA A 119 -9.27 -8.93 21.72
C ALA A 119 -7.85 -8.43 21.37
N PRO A 120 -6.74 -9.02 21.90
CA PRO A 120 -5.39 -8.59 21.53
C PRO A 120 -5.08 -8.77 20.03
N LYS A 121 -5.51 -9.89 19.43
CA LYS A 121 -5.30 -10.14 18.00
C LYS A 121 -6.18 -9.23 17.13
N ALA A 122 -7.42 -8.97 17.56
CA ALA A 122 -8.30 -8.01 16.89
C ALA A 122 -7.67 -6.60 16.92
N GLY A 123 -7.11 -6.19 18.04
CA GLY A 123 -6.39 -4.92 18.18
C GLY A 123 -5.19 -4.82 17.25
N LEU A 124 -4.39 -5.88 17.11
CA LEU A 124 -3.26 -5.93 16.16
C LEU A 124 -3.72 -5.81 14.71
N LEU A 125 -4.83 -6.45 14.33
CA LEU A 125 -5.39 -6.35 12.98
C LEU A 125 -5.86 -4.91 12.69
N CYS A 126 -6.56 -4.28 13.62
CA CYS A 126 -6.97 -2.87 13.53
C CYS A 126 -5.76 -1.93 13.43
N LEU A 127 -4.74 -2.16 14.24
CA LEU A 127 -3.51 -1.37 14.24
C LEU A 127 -2.79 -1.48 12.90
N GLY A 128 -2.66 -2.70 12.35
CA GLY A 128 -2.08 -2.94 11.03
C GLY A 128 -2.83 -2.19 9.92
N LEU A 129 -4.17 -2.20 9.97
CA LEU A 129 -5.04 -1.45 9.06
C LEU A 129 -4.79 0.07 9.17
N ALA A 130 -4.74 0.59 10.39
CA ALA A 130 -4.48 2.01 10.64
C ALA A 130 -3.10 2.42 10.11
N ILE A 131 -2.06 1.65 10.39
CA ILE A 131 -0.68 1.89 9.89
C ILE A 131 -0.66 1.89 8.36
N MET A 132 -1.29 0.90 7.71
CA MET A 132 -1.39 0.84 6.25
C MET A 132 -2.00 2.12 5.67
N PHE A 133 -3.11 2.60 6.23
CA PHE A 133 -3.76 3.82 5.77
C PHE A 133 -2.89 5.06 6.00
N ILE A 134 -2.26 5.18 7.17
CA ILE A 134 -1.36 6.31 7.50
C ILE A 134 -0.20 6.36 6.51
N VAL A 135 0.48 5.23 6.26
CA VAL A 135 1.60 5.14 5.31
C VAL A 135 1.15 5.52 3.91
N ARG A 136 -0.02 5.04 3.47
CA ARG A 136 -0.59 5.35 2.14
C ARG A 136 -0.94 6.82 1.98
N LEU A 137 -1.61 7.42 2.95
CA LEU A 137 -2.00 8.84 2.93
C LEU A 137 -0.77 9.74 2.96
N SER A 138 0.19 9.46 3.84
CA SER A 138 1.46 10.18 3.94
C SER A 138 2.26 10.08 2.64
N GLY A 139 2.38 8.88 2.06
CA GLY A 139 3.07 8.66 0.79
C GLY A 139 2.45 9.49 -0.35
N ASN A 140 1.13 9.48 -0.47
CA ASN A 140 0.41 10.28 -1.47
C ASN A 140 0.59 11.79 -1.26
N ALA A 141 0.55 12.28 -0.02
CA ALA A 141 0.75 13.68 0.29
C ALA A 141 2.18 14.14 -0.07
N ILE A 142 3.20 13.33 0.28
CA ILE A 142 4.60 13.59 -0.01
C ILE A 142 4.86 13.57 -1.54
N ALA A 143 4.31 12.59 -2.26
CA ALA A 143 4.46 12.48 -3.71
C ALA A 143 3.88 13.72 -4.43
N ARG A 144 2.67 14.15 -4.07
CA ARG A 144 2.02 15.35 -4.62
C ARG A 144 2.81 16.63 -4.33
N SER A 145 3.38 16.74 -3.12
CA SER A 145 4.23 17.89 -2.76
C SER A 145 5.51 17.94 -3.59
N GLY A 146 6.11 16.78 -3.88
CA GLY A 146 7.29 16.66 -4.73
C GLY A 146 7.02 17.05 -6.18
N GLU A 147 5.84 16.73 -6.71
CA GLU A 147 5.43 17.06 -8.07
C GLU A 147 5.24 18.58 -8.26
N LYS A 148 4.53 19.23 -7.35
CA LYS A 148 4.36 20.71 -7.34
C LYS A 148 5.70 21.46 -7.29
N LEU A 149 6.67 20.96 -6.50
CA LEU A 149 7.99 21.57 -6.43
C LEU A 149 8.77 21.45 -7.75
N ARG A 150 8.59 20.35 -8.48
CA ARG A 150 9.22 20.14 -9.78
C ARG A 150 8.63 21.06 -10.84
N GLU A 151 7.31 21.13 -10.94
CA GLU A 151 6.60 22.03 -11.86
C GLU A 151 7.02 23.48 -11.65
N ASN A 152 7.11 23.93 -10.39
CA ASN A 152 7.52 25.30 -10.07
C ASN A 152 8.98 25.58 -10.45
N LYS A 153 9.88 24.59 -10.36
CA LYS A 153 11.26 24.72 -10.82
C LYS A 153 11.36 24.77 -12.34
N GLU A 154 10.59 23.97 -13.05
CA GLU A 154 10.56 23.95 -14.52
C GLU A 154 10.01 25.28 -15.05
N PHE A 155 8.93 25.80 -14.46
CA PHE A 155 8.37 27.10 -14.77
C PHE A 155 9.38 28.25 -14.58
N LYS A 156 10.10 28.26 -13.44
CA LYS A 156 11.16 29.27 -13.20
C LYS A 156 12.29 29.18 -14.24
N ARG A 157 12.68 27.97 -14.63
CA ARG A 157 13.71 27.77 -15.66
C ARG A 157 13.26 28.30 -17.02
N GLN A 158 11.99 28.08 -17.39
CA GLN A 158 11.43 28.61 -18.65
C GLN A 158 11.46 30.12 -18.67
N ILE A 159 11.04 30.81 -17.60
CA ILE A 159 11.10 32.27 -17.48
C ILE A 159 12.56 32.76 -17.62
N ILE A 160 13.51 32.14 -16.91
CA ILE A 160 14.92 32.55 -16.97
C ILE A 160 15.48 32.42 -18.39
N ASN A 161 15.15 31.34 -19.11
CA ASN A 161 15.60 31.14 -20.48
C ASN A 161 14.98 32.19 -21.43
N GLU A 162 13.68 32.45 -21.28
CA GLU A 162 12.99 33.49 -22.08
C GLU A 162 13.60 34.90 -21.85
N TRP A 163 13.96 35.23 -20.60
CA TRP A 163 14.65 36.48 -20.31
C TRP A 163 16.06 36.52 -20.87
N ARG A 164 16.75 35.40 -20.94
CA ARG A 164 18.09 35.31 -21.52
C ARG A 164 18.07 35.54 -23.01
N ASP A 165 17.08 34.98 -23.69
CA ASP A 165 16.97 35.07 -25.16
C ASP A 165 16.55 36.47 -25.63
N ARG A 166 15.83 37.23 -24.80
CA ARG A 166 15.45 38.64 -25.10
C ARG A 166 16.57 39.66 -24.92
N ARG A 167 17.64 39.34 -24.18
CA ARG A 167 18.72 40.28 -23.84
C ARG A 167 19.77 40.57 -24.92
N PRO A 168 20.02 39.77 -25.97
CA PRO A 168 21.02 40.03 -27.00
C PRO A 168 20.72 41.25 -27.88
N GLU A 169 19.46 41.72 -27.93
CA GLU A 169 19.11 42.83 -28.82
C GLU A 169 19.38 44.23 -28.26
N GLU A 170 19.50 44.38 -26.93
CA GLU A 170 19.73 45.69 -26.31
C GLU A 170 21.24 46.09 -26.25
N THR A 171 22.18 45.12 -26.45
CA THR A 171 23.63 45.39 -26.34
C THR A 171 24.29 45.67 -27.68
N SER A 172 23.56 45.64 -28.82
CA SER A 172 24.07 45.87 -30.19
C SER A 172 23.63 47.22 -30.77
N ALA A 173 23.00 48.11 -30.05
CA ALA A 173 22.65 49.48 -30.37
C ALA A 173 23.55 50.48 -29.64
#